data_be2fa81ad6c948640cb5a4866d3c10d7
#
_entry.id   be2fa81ad6c948640cb5a4866d3c10d7
#
_cell.length_a   1.000
_cell.length_b   1.000
_cell.length_c   1.000
_cell.angle_alpha   90.00
_cell.angle_beta   90.00
_cell.angle_gamma   90.00
#
_symmetry.space_group_name_H-M   'P 1'
#
loop_
_entity.id
_entity.type
_entity.pdbx_description
1 polymer ?
#
loop_
_entity_poly.entity_id
_entity_poly.type
_entity_poly.pdbx_seq_one_letter_code
_entity_poly.pdbx_strand_id
1 'polypeptide(L)'
;MKFIDPRIDFAFKKIFGSENAKDLLISFLESLLRLDGERRIAELTILDPFLAPKIREMKYSILDVKCRDHRGVSYIVEMQVQKVVAFLKRIQYNAAKAYAHQIERGEDYPNLNQVIAITITDFILFEGFDHCVSRHEPRETITNRPYLHDILHVFVELPKFSKSLESLDDILDKWIYFIKYAGSLHEVPENLNVAPFRHAFEMAMVANMTHEELALYDDAGVAIADARGGIELARQEGEQRILTRQLRHRFGDVPEWVNQKIAEAKPSSLEAWSLRFVDARSLDDIFLDKG
;
A
#
# COMPACT_ATOMS: atom_id res chain seq x y z
N MET A 1 -14.97 21.29 -4.95
CA MET A 1 -14.04 20.71 -5.95
C MET A 1 -14.03 19.19 -5.78
N LYS A 2 -13.53 18.43 -6.76
CA LYS A 2 -13.36 16.97 -6.61
C LYS A 2 -11.90 16.65 -6.90
N PHE A 3 -11.29 15.88 -6.00
CA PHE A 3 -9.90 15.44 -6.14
C PHE A 3 -9.85 13.93 -6.41
N ILE A 4 -8.85 13.50 -7.17
CA ILE A 4 -8.54 12.08 -7.34
C ILE A 4 -7.94 11.52 -6.04
N ASP A 5 -8.17 10.23 -5.79
CA ASP A 5 -7.63 9.55 -4.61
C ASP A 5 -6.17 9.16 -4.87
N PRO A 6 -5.19 9.73 -4.14
CA PRO A 6 -3.77 9.41 -4.35
C PRO A 6 -3.41 7.94 -4.10
N ARG A 7 -4.28 7.16 -3.47
CA ARG A 7 -4.07 5.73 -3.24
C ARG A 7 -4.28 4.88 -4.50
N ILE A 8 -4.95 5.43 -5.50
CA ILE A 8 -5.12 4.77 -6.81
C ILE A 8 -3.84 4.91 -7.61
N ASP A 9 -3.33 3.81 -8.16
CA ASP A 9 -2.04 3.71 -8.87
C ASP A 9 -1.86 4.83 -9.92
N PHE A 10 -2.85 5.07 -10.77
CA PHE A 10 -2.81 6.15 -11.74
C PHE A 10 -2.64 7.52 -11.09
N ALA A 11 -3.41 7.82 -10.04
CA ALA A 11 -3.34 9.09 -9.33
C ALA A 11 -1.99 9.28 -8.64
N PHE A 12 -1.46 8.21 -8.01
CA PHE A 12 -0.16 8.24 -7.39
C PHE A 12 0.96 8.58 -8.38
N LYS A 13 0.97 7.91 -9.53
CA LYS A 13 1.93 8.17 -10.61
C LYS A 13 1.80 9.56 -11.19
N LYS A 14 0.57 10.07 -11.36
CA LYS A 14 0.33 11.45 -11.84
C LYS A 14 0.88 12.49 -10.86
N ILE A 15 0.65 12.31 -9.55
CA ILE A 15 1.03 13.29 -8.52
C ILE A 15 2.53 13.21 -8.19
N PHE A 16 3.13 12.02 -8.14
CA PHE A 16 4.50 11.83 -7.68
C PHE A 16 5.49 11.38 -8.75
N GLY A 17 5.01 10.85 -9.88
CA GLY A 17 5.85 10.26 -10.93
C GLY A 17 6.05 11.13 -12.18
N SER A 18 5.52 12.34 -12.22
CA SER A 18 5.64 13.23 -13.38
C SER A 18 6.80 14.22 -13.25
N GLU A 19 7.40 14.61 -14.37
CA GLU A 19 8.47 15.62 -14.42
C GLU A 19 8.03 16.96 -13.81
N ASN A 20 6.76 17.32 -13.97
CA ASN A 20 6.18 18.56 -13.47
C ASN A 20 5.90 18.55 -11.97
N ALA A 21 6.04 17.37 -11.30
CA ALA A 21 5.75 17.19 -9.89
C ALA A 21 6.98 16.75 -9.07
N LYS A 22 8.19 16.99 -9.58
CA LYS A 22 9.43 16.65 -8.88
C LYS A 22 9.55 17.33 -7.52
N ASP A 23 9.09 18.54 -7.39
CA ASP A 23 9.05 19.31 -6.13
C ASP A 23 8.20 18.60 -5.07
N LEU A 24 7.07 17.99 -5.48
CA LEU A 24 6.20 17.22 -4.60
C LEU A 24 6.91 15.97 -4.09
N LEU A 25 7.52 15.22 -5.00
CA LEU A 25 8.27 14.02 -4.67
C LEU A 25 9.48 14.32 -3.78
N ILE A 26 10.24 15.36 -4.08
CA ILE A 26 11.38 15.83 -3.26
C ILE A 26 10.89 16.15 -1.84
N SER A 27 9.85 16.97 -1.70
CA SER A 27 9.30 17.36 -0.40
C SER A 27 8.82 16.14 0.41
N PHE A 28 8.15 15.19 -0.25
CA PHE A 28 7.72 13.94 0.39
C PHE A 28 8.92 13.11 0.86
N LEU A 29 9.90 12.87 -0.01
CA LEU A 29 11.10 12.09 0.31
C LEU A 29 11.92 12.73 1.44
N GLU A 30 12.17 14.04 1.37
CA GLU A 30 12.94 14.76 2.40
C GLU A 30 12.25 14.68 3.76
N SER A 31 10.93 14.87 3.82
CA SER A 31 10.17 14.78 5.06
C SER A 31 10.13 13.36 5.63
N LEU A 32 9.89 12.34 4.79
CA LEU A 32 9.81 10.94 5.19
C LEU A 32 11.16 10.41 5.69
N LEU A 33 12.23 10.75 5.00
CA LEU A 33 13.59 10.26 5.29
C LEU A 33 14.34 11.17 6.26
N ARG A 34 13.77 12.33 6.62
CA ARG A 34 14.39 13.36 7.47
C ARG A 34 15.74 13.80 6.91
N LEU A 35 15.72 14.16 5.63
CA LEU A 35 16.92 14.66 4.94
C LEU A 35 17.08 16.15 5.23
N ASP A 36 18.19 16.50 5.84
CA ASP A 36 18.56 17.87 6.23
C ASP A 36 19.99 18.21 5.78
N GLY A 37 20.33 19.49 5.76
CA GLY A 37 21.66 19.97 5.41
C GLY A 37 22.15 19.42 4.06
N GLU A 38 23.32 18.81 4.05
CA GLU A 38 23.94 18.22 2.86
C GLU A 38 23.21 16.99 2.32
N ARG A 39 22.31 16.39 3.12
CA ARG A 39 21.51 15.23 2.68
C ARG A 39 20.27 15.62 1.91
N ARG A 40 19.91 16.90 1.83
CA ARG A 40 18.76 17.37 1.05
C ARG A 40 18.91 17.02 -0.43
N ILE A 41 17.78 16.83 -1.09
CA ILE A 41 17.73 16.47 -2.52
C ILE A 41 17.80 17.76 -3.33
N ALA A 42 18.98 18.09 -3.85
CA ALA A 42 19.17 19.27 -4.69
C ALA A 42 18.60 19.07 -6.11
N GLU A 43 18.70 17.84 -6.62
CA GLU A 43 18.20 17.48 -7.96
C GLU A 43 17.68 16.03 -7.95
N LEU A 44 16.59 15.80 -8.68
CA LEU A 44 15.95 14.50 -8.79
C LEU A 44 15.65 14.19 -10.26
N THR A 45 16.04 13.00 -10.70
CA THR A 45 15.72 12.47 -12.04
C THR A 45 14.69 11.36 -11.90
N ILE A 46 13.54 11.50 -12.57
CA ILE A 46 12.56 10.41 -12.71
C ILE A 46 13.12 9.40 -13.70
N LEU A 47 13.10 8.12 -13.32
CA LEU A 47 13.64 7.01 -14.11
C LEU A 47 12.50 6.14 -14.63
N ASP A 48 12.78 5.38 -15.70
CA ASP A 48 11.85 4.34 -16.15
C ASP A 48 11.55 3.36 -15.01
N PRO A 49 10.29 3.23 -14.58
CA PRO A 49 9.90 2.31 -13.51
C PRO A 49 9.96 0.84 -13.93
N PHE A 50 10.17 0.55 -15.22
CA PHE A 50 10.26 -0.80 -15.72
C PHE A 50 11.63 -1.41 -15.43
N LEU A 51 11.64 -2.47 -14.63
CA LEU A 51 12.84 -3.26 -14.35
C LEU A 51 12.86 -4.47 -15.30
N ALA A 52 13.46 -4.28 -16.48
CA ALA A 52 13.64 -5.36 -17.45
C ALA A 52 14.44 -6.53 -16.83
N PRO A 53 14.10 -7.79 -17.16
CA PRO A 53 14.93 -8.92 -16.73
C PRO A 53 16.25 -8.91 -17.50
N LYS A 54 17.38 -9.00 -16.79
CA LYS A 54 18.72 -9.16 -17.40
C LYS A 54 18.90 -10.54 -18.06
N ILE A 55 18.07 -11.52 -17.68
CA ILE A 55 18.03 -12.88 -18.24
C ILE A 55 16.56 -13.19 -18.56
N ARG A 56 16.29 -13.87 -19.69
CA ARG A 56 14.93 -14.17 -20.19
C ARG A 56 13.98 -14.85 -19.17
N GLU A 57 14.53 -15.54 -18.20
CA GLU A 57 13.78 -16.30 -17.18
C GLU A 57 13.45 -15.50 -15.92
N MET A 58 13.97 -14.27 -15.79
CA MET A 58 13.66 -13.40 -14.63
C MET A 58 12.29 -12.73 -14.80
N LYS A 59 11.59 -12.54 -13.66
CA LYS A 59 10.31 -11.81 -13.64
C LYS A 59 10.47 -10.35 -14.05
N TYR A 60 9.49 -9.86 -14.80
CA TYR A 60 9.27 -8.43 -14.98
C TYR A 60 8.88 -7.79 -13.64
N SER A 61 9.34 -6.58 -13.39
CA SER A 61 8.87 -5.76 -12.27
C SER A 61 8.57 -4.37 -12.80
N ILE A 62 7.38 -3.87 -12.49
CA ILE A 62 6.97 -2.50 -12.76
C ILE A 62 6.78 -1.85 -11.40
N LEU A 63 7.44 -0.72 -11.20
CA LEU A 63 7.36 0.09 -9.99
C LEU A 63 6.41 1.26 -10.24
N ASP A 64 5.86 1.85 -9.18
CA ASP A 64 4.99 3.02 -9.37
C ASP A 64 5.81 4.26 -9.71
N VAL A 65 6.80 4.58 -8.86
CA VAL A 65 7.75 5.67 -9.11
C VAL A 65 9.16 5.17 -8.83
N LYS A 66 10.08 5.48 -9.75
CA LYS A 66 11.52 5.24 -9.59
C LYS A 66 12.27 6.52 -9.91
N CYS A 67 13.15 6.94 -9.03
CA CYS A 67 13.94 8.15 -9.25
C CYS A 67 15.32 8.02 -8.65
N ARG A 68 16.21 8.95 -9.00
CA ARG A 68 17.58 9.03 -8.50
C ARG A 68 17.92 10.48 -8.19
N ASP A 69 18.57 10.72 -7.07
CA ASP A 69 19.05 12.03 -6.71
C ASP A 69 20.48 12.31 -7.22
N HIS A 70 20.95 13.55 -7.05
CA HIS A 70 22.28 14.00 -7.45
C HIS A 70 23.45 13.26 -6.79
N ARG A 71 23.19 12.56 -5.67
CA ARG A 71 24.17 11.74 -4.95
C ARG A 71 24.22 10.30 -5.47
N GLY A 72 23.36 9.96 -6.44
CA GLY A 72 23.23 8.61 -6.99
C GLY A 72 22.29 7.71 -6.21
N VAL A 73 21.73 8.14 -5.07
CA VAL A 73 20.77 7.36 -4.29
C VAL A 73 19.50 7.13 -5.11
N SER A 74 19.11 5.87 -5.25
CA SER A 74 17.90 5.47 -5.97
C SER A 74 16.72 5.26 -5.03
N TYR A 75 15.59 5.85 -5.34
CA TYR A 75 14.34 5.72 -4.60
C TYR A 75 13.34 4.95 -5.43
N ILE A 76 12.69 3.99 -4.79
CA ILE A 76 11.54 3.27 -5.31
C ILE A 76 10.38 3.62 -4.40
N VAL A 77 9.29 4.15 -4.96
CA VAL A 77 8.08 4.46 -4.17
C VAL A 77 6.92 3.67 -4.77
N GLU A 78 6.30 2.83 -3.95
CA GLU A 78 5.17 1.99 -4.32
C GLU A 78 3.97 2.27 -3.42
N MET A 79 2.78 2.44 -4.02
CA MET A 79 1.50 2.53 -3.33
C MET A 79 0.75 1.20 -3.44
N GLN A 80 0.33 0.61 -2.33
CA GLN A 80 -0.32 -0.69 -2.31
C GLN A 80 -1.62 -0.66 -1.49
N VAL A 81 -2.74 -0.88 -2.17
CA VAL A 81 -4.08 -0.83 -1.55
C VAL A 81 -4.59 -2.19 -1.07
N GLN A 82 -3.90 -3.29 -1.41
CA GLN A 82 -4.33 -4.65 -1.06
C GLN A 82 -3.17 -5.50 -0.57
N LYS A 83 -3.42 -6.23 0.51
CA LYS A 83 -2.47 -7.21 1.04
C LYS A 83 -2.51 -8.47 0.19
N VAL A 84 -1.39 -8.82 -0.44
CA VAL A 84 -1.26 -10.03 -1.26
C VAL A 84 -0.29 -11.02 -0.65
N VAL A 85 -0.44 -12.31 -0.98
CA VAL A 85 0.48 -13.37 -0.53
C VAL A 85 1.90 -13.05 -1.03
N ALA A 86 2.89 -13.26 -0.17
CA ALA A 86 4.31 -13.01 -0.43
C ALA A 86 4.67 -11.53 -0.73
N PHE A 87 3.84 -10.57 -0.30
CA PHE A 87 4.06 -9.13 -0.51
C PHE A 87 5.46 -8.67 -0.06
N LEU A 88 5.88 -9.01 1.16
CA LEU A 88 7.22 -8.67 1.67
C LEU A 88 8.36 -9.25 0.82
N LYS A 89 8.19 -10.46 0.27
CA LYS A 89 9.18 -11.06 -0.63
C LYS A 89 9.28 -10.29 -1.94
N ARG A 90 8.15 -9.80 -2.47
CA ARG A 90 8.11 -8.97 -3.68
C ARG A 90 8.85 -7.66 -3.50
N ILE A 91 8.62 -6.98 -2.37
CA ILE A 91 9.30 -5.71 -2.05
C ILE A 91 10.82 -5.91 -1.98
N GLN A 92 11.29 -6.93 -1.25
CA GLN A 92 12.71 -7.25 -1.16
C GLN A 92 13.30 -7.60 -2.53
N TYR A 93 12.59 -8.39 -3.33
CA TYR A 93 13.02 -8.74 -4.68
C TYR A 93 13.16 -7.50 -5.57
N ASN A 94 12.19 -6.58 -5.54
CA ASN A 94 12.22 -5.35 -6.32
C ASN A 94 13.40 -4.44 -5.92
N ALA A 95 13.65 -4.27 -4.62
CA ALA A 95 14.78 -3.50 -4.11
C ALA A 95 16.13 -4.12 -4.52
N ALA A 96 16.29 -5.44 -4.33
CA ALA A 96 17.49 -6.16 -4.73
C ALA A 96 17.72 -6.11 -6.24
N LYS A 97 16.67 -6.22 -7.04
CA LYS A 97 16.72 -6.11 -8.49
C LYS A 97 17.12 -4.68 -8.92
N ALA A 98 16.56 -3.64 -8.32
CA ALA A 98 16.94 -2.26 -8.60
C ALA A 98 18.42 -1.99 -8.21
N TYR A 99 18.90 -2.58 -7.12
CA TYR A 99 20.30 -2.50 -6.71
C TYR A 99 21.22 -3.19 -7.72
N ALA A 100 20.91 -4.44 -8.08
CA ALA A 100 21.71 -5.21 -9.03
C ALA A 100 21.70 -4.64 -10.47
N HIS A 101 20.67 -3.86 -10.84
CA HIS A 101 20.59 -3.24 -12.18
C HIS A 101 21.43 -1.97 -12.32
N GLN A 102 22.10 -1.50 -11.28
CA GLN A 102 22.93 -0.30 -11.33
C GLN A 102 24.25 -0.54 -12.06
N ILE A 103 24.74 -1.78 -12.10
CA ILE A 103 25.98 -2.16 -12.76
C ILE A 103 25.77 -3.28 -13.77
N GLU A 104 26.66 -3.32 -14.79
CA GLU A 104 26.72 -4.36 -15.81
C GLU A 104 27.92 -5.28 -15.59
N ARG A 105 28.01 -6.32 -16.45
CA ARG A 105 29.12 -7.26 -16.39
C ARG A 105 30.46 -6.54 -16.65
N GLY A 106 31.37 -6.60 -15.70
CA GLY A 106 32.70 -6.02 -15.80
C GLY A 106 32.83 -4.64 -15.15
N GLU A 107 31.73 -4.09 -14.62
CA GLU A 107 31.78 -2.86 -13.83
C GLU A 107 32.11 -3.14 -12.36
N ASP A 108 32.71 -2.16 -11.69
CA ASP A 108 33.21 -2.27 -10.33
C ASP A 108 32.09 -2.03 -9.29
N TYR A 109 32.10 -2.77 -8.19
CA TYR A 109 31.14 -2.64 -7.09
C TYR A 109 31.10 -1.26 -6.41
N PRO A 110 32.18 -0.45 -6.32
CA PRO A 110 32.11 0.90 -5.80
C PRO A 110 31.14 1.85 -6.53
N ASN A 111 30.70 1.50 -7.74
CA ASN A 111 29.70 2.25 -8.50
C ASN A 111 28.26 1.99 -8.04
N LEU A 112 28.06 1.01 -7.15
CA LEU A 112 26.74 0.76 -6.57
C LEU A 112 26.37 1.87 -5.57
N ASN A 113 25.15 2.38 -5.72
CA ASN A 113 24.59 3.38 -4.84
C ASN A 113 23.43 2.80 -4.03
N GLN A 114 23.13 3.45 -2.90
CA GLN A 114 22.03 3.05 -2.04
C GLN A 114 20.70 3.01 -2.79
N VAL A 115 19.87 2.01 -2.46
CA VAL A 115 18.46 1.90 -2.86
C VAL A 115 17.57 2.03 -1.64
N ILE A 116 16.67 3.00 -1.65
CA ILE A 116 15.65 3.20 -0.62
C ILE A 116 14.30 2.80 -1.20
N ALA A 117 13.77 1.67 -0.74
CA ALA A 117 12.46 1.16 -1.14
C ALA A 117 11.41 1.65 -0.15
N ILE A 118 10.54 2.53 -0.60
CA ILE A 118 9.45 3.13 0.15
C ILE A 118 8.15 2.45 -0.28
N THR A 119 7.43 1.89 0.68
CA THR A 119 6.16 1.21 0.44
C THR A 119 5.08 1.86 1.29
N ILE A 120 4.08 2.44 0.64
CA ILE A 120 2.90 3.02 1.27
C ILE A 120 1.77 1.99 1.18
N THR A 121 1.13 1.67 2.30
CA THR A 121 0.05 0.68 2.34
C THR A 121 -1.24 1.26 2.87
N ASP A 122 -2.38 0.89 2.24
CA ASP A 122 -3.74 1.16 2.72
C ASP A 122 -4.27 0.01 3.61
N PHE A 123 -3.36 -0.74 4.21
CA PHE A 123 -3.64 -1.83 5.16
C PHE A 123 -2.53 -1.93 6.20
N ILE A 124 -2.85 -2.55 7.36
CA ILE A 124 -1.86 -2.85 8.40
C ILE A 124 -1.02 -4.06 7.95
N LEU A 125 0.27 -3.85 7.84
CA LEU A 125 1.25 -4.86 7.46
C LEU A 125 1.95 -5.47 8.68
N PHE A 126 2.31 -4.64 9.66
CA PHE A 126 3.03 -5.02 10.87
C PHE A 126 2.16 -4.78 12.10
N GLU A 127 1.74 -5.84 12.77
CA GLU A 127 0.87 -5.76 13.96
C GLU A 127 1.65 -5.51 15.26
N GLY A 128 2.98 -5.61 15.23
CA GLY A 128 3.83 -5.52 16.43
C GLY A 128 4.08 -4.10 16.95
N PHE A 129 3.56 -3.05 16.30
CA PHE A 129 3.73 -1.66 16.70
C PHE A 129 2.67 -0.76 16.06
N ASP A 130 2.45 0.45 16.65
CA ASP A 130 1.37 1.36 16.24
C ASP A 130 1.82 2.57 15.43
N HIS A 131 3.14 2.85 15.36
CA HIS A 131 3.62 3.99 14.58
C HIS A 131 3.43 3.77 13.06
N CYS A 132 3.01 4.84 12.38
CA CYS A 132 2.65 4.83 10.96
C CYS A 132 3.86 4.59 10.04
N VAL A 133 5.05 5.09 10.40
CA VAL A 133 6.26 4.99 9.59
C VAL A 133 7.26 4.09 10.27
N SER A 134 7.76 3.07 9.55
CA SER A 134 8.82 2.18 10.04
C SER A 134 9.98 2.06 9.06
N ARG A 135 11.20 1.86 9.58
CA ARG A 135 12.43 1.70 8.80
C ARG A 135 13.06 0.35 9.12
N HIS A 136 13.45 -0.37 8.09
CA HIS A 136 13.99 -1.72 8.19
C HIS A 136 15.31 -1.80 7.44
N GLU A 137 16.37 -2.14 8.16
CA GLU A 137 17.73 -2.32 7.63
C GLU A 137 18.40 -3.53 8.28
N PRO A 138 19.35 -4.19 7.63
CA PRO A 138 20.13 -5.26 8.24
C PRO A 138 20.98 -4.73 9.41
N ARG A 139 20.98 -5.47 10.52
CA ARG A 139 21.78 -5.13 11.71
C ARG A 139 22.54 -6.35 12.22
N GLU A 140 23.75 -6.12 12.70
CA GLU A 140 24.51 -7.16 13.42
C GLU A 140 23.74 -7.54 14.69
N THR A 141 23.55 -8.84 14.91
CA THR A 141 22.57 -9.35 15.87
C THR A 141 22.97 -9.22 17.34
N ILE A 142 24.26 -9.02 17.65
CA ILE A 142 24.75 -8.86 19.03
C ILE A 142 24.84 -7.38 19.39
N THR A 143 25.47 -6.57 18.53
CA THR A 143 25.73 -5.15 18.80
C THR A 143 24.61 -4.22 18.34
N ASN A 144 23.64 -4.75 17.57
CA ASN A 144 22.55 -4.01 16.93
C ASN A 144 23.03 -2.83 16.05
N ARG A 145 24.25 -2.93 15.51
CA ARG A 145 24.83 -1.90 14.63
C ARG A 145 24.51 -2.19 13.15
N PRO A 146 24.12 -1.19 12.36
CA PRO A 146 23.95 -1.33 10.93
C PRO A 146 25.31 -1.20 10.24
N TYR A 147 25.72 -2.20 9.48
CA TYR A 147 26.95 -2.20 8.66
C TYR A 147 26.64 -2.31 7.16
N LEU A 148 25.43 -2.77 6.82
CA LEU A 148 24.95 -2.93 5.45
C LEU A 148 23.89 -1.86 5.18
N HIS A 149 24.28 -0.78 4.48
CA HIS A 149 23.44 0.42 4.32
C HIS A 149 22.82 0.55 2.94
N ASP A 150 23.16 -0.35 2.00
CA ASP A 150 22.85 -0.13 0.59
C ASP A 150 21.38 -0.37 0.25
N ILE A 151 20.66 -1.19 1.01
CA ILE A 151 19.23 -1.38 0.82
C ILE A 151 18.49 -1.05 2.12
N LEU A 152 17.70 0.02 2.05
CA LEU A 152 16.82 0.46 3.14
C LEU A 152 15.36 0.28 2.72
N HIS A 153 14.55 -0.32 3.59
CA HIS A 153 13.10 -0.38 3.40
C HIS A 153 12.41 0.59 4.36
N VAL A 154 11.51 1.41 3.83
CA VAL A 154 10.67 2.33 4.60
C VAL A 154 9.22 2.03 4.30
N PHE A 155 8.43 1.82 5.35
CA PHE A 155 7.00 1.58 5.21
C PHE A 155 6.20 2.73 5.80
N VAL A 156 5.12 3.09 5.11
CA VAL A 156 4.11 4.05 5.58
C VAL A 156 2.77 3.32 5.58
N GLU A 157 2.27 2.97 6.76
CA GLU A 157 1.01 2.24 6.92
C GLU A 157 -0.12 3.24 7.22
N LEU A 158 -0.85 3.67 6.18
CA LEU A 158 -1.88 4.71 6.27
C LEU A 158 -2.96 4.44 7.33
N PRO A 159 -3.42 3.18 7.58
CA PRO A 159 -4.41 2.94 8.63
C PRO A 159 -3.94 3.32 10.04
N LYS A 160 -2.63 3.29 10.32
CA LYS A 160 -2.05 3.67 11.61
C LYS A 160 -1.95 5.18 11.81
N PHE A 161 -2.12 5.97 10.76
CA PHE A 161 -2.16 7.42 10.86
C PHE A 161 -3.52 7.89 11.36
N SER A 162 -3.58 8.43 12.57
CA SER A 162 -4.81 8.84 13.26
C SER A 162 -4.91 10.34 13.53
N LYS A 163 -3.94 11.14 13.08
CA LYS A 163 -3.96 12.59 13.29
C LYS A 163 -5.10 13.25 12.51
N SER A 164 -5.82 14.15 13.19
CA SER A 164 -6.81 15.02 12.55
C SER A 164 -6.13 16.16 11.80
N LEU A 165 -6.88 16.87 10.99
CA LEU A 165 -6.40 18.00 10.20
C LEU A 165 -5.77 19.11 11.07
N GLU A 166 -6.34 19.33 12.26
CA GLU A 166 -5.90 20.36 13.21
C GLU A 166 -4.62 19.97 13.95
N SER A 167 -4.26 18.68 13.95
CA SER A 167 -3.12 18.12 14.69
C SER A 167 -1.94 17.72 13.78
N LEU A 168 -1.88 18.27 12.56
CA LEU A 168 -0.77 18.05 11.62
C LEU A 168 0.41 18.95 12.00
N ASP A 169 1.42 18.35 12.66
CA ASP A 169 2.53 19.11 13.26
C ASP A 169 3.64 19.43 12.25
N ASP A 170 3.94 18.49 11.36
CA ASP A 170 5.04 18.62 10.42
C ASP A 170 4.66 18.34 8.94
N ILE A 171 5.61 18.49 8.04
CA ILE A 171 5.42 18.28 6.60
C ILE A 171 5.09 16.82 6.29
N LEU A 172 5.66 15.86 7.02
CA LEU A 172 5.38 14.45 6.82
C LEU A 172 3.93 14.10 7.19
N ASP A 173 3.42 14.61 8.31
CA ASP A 173 2.02 14.45 8.70
C ASP A 173 1.08 14.96 7.61
N LYS A 174 1.40 16.13 7.04
CA LYS A 174 0.62 16.74 5.95
C LYS A 174 0.65 15.88 4.69
N TRP A 175 1.80 15.28 4.33
CA TRP A 175 1.90 14.36 3.21
C TRP A 175 1.10 13.08 3.44
N ILE A 176 1.20 12.47 4.62
CA ILE A 176 0.45 11.25 4.95
C ILE A 176 -1.06 11.55 4.94
N TYR A 177 -1.46 12.70 5.52
CA TYR A 177 -2.85 13.15 5.49
C TYR A 177 -3.36 13.35 4.05
N PHE A 178 -2.58 14.04 3.20
CA PHE A 178 -2.91 14.22 1.80
C PHE A 178 -3.09 12.89 1.08
N ILE A 179 -2.13 11.96 1.18
CA ILE A 179 -2.21 10.66 0.53
C ILE A 179 -3.44 9.87 1.02
N LYS A 180 -3.75 9.93 2.31
CA LYS A 180 -4.84 9.18 2.90
C LYS A 180 -6.23 9.75 2.61
N TYR A 181 -6.37 11.07 2.57
CA TYR A 181 -7.67 11.72 2.62
C TYR A 181 -8.02 12.63 1.44
N ALA A 182 -7.09 13.02 0.57
CA ALA A 182 -7.34 13.98 -0.51
C ALA A 182 -8.55 13.59 -1.38
N GLY A 183 -8.71 12.31 -1.72
CA GLY A 183 -9.83 11.83 -2.52
C GLY A 183 -11.23 12.01 -1.89
N SER A 184 -11.29 12.24 -0.57
CA SER A 184 -12.53 12.49 0.18
C SER A 184 -12.79 13.97 0.46
N LEU A 185 -11.84 14.85 0.14
CA LEU A 185 -11.98 16.28 0.37
C LEU A 185 -12.75 16.95 -0.77
N HIS A 186 -13.48 18.01 -0.42
CA HIS A 186 -14.24 18.83 -1.37
C HIS A 186 -13.63 20.23 -1.59
N GLU A 187 -12.69 20.60 -0.75
CA GLU A 187 -11.93 21.85 -0.82
C GLU A 187 -10.53 21.64 -0.25
N VAL A 188 -9.61 22.56 -0.58
CA VAL A 188 -8.25 22.52 -0.03
C VAL A 188 -8.29 23.08 1.39
N PRO A 189 -7.93 22.28 2.42
CA PRO A 189 -7.89 22.77 3.79
C PRO A 189 -6.89 23.93 3.96
N GLU A 190 -7.21 24.89 4.79
CA GLU A 190 -6.40 26.11 4.97
C GLU A 190 -4.96 25.81 5.39
N ASN A 191 -4.75 24.89 6.32
CA ASN A 191 -3.43 24.48 6.79
C ASN A 191 -2.62 23.65 5.76
N LEU A 192 -3.26 23.19 4.68
CA LEU A 192 -2.63 22.54 3.51
C LEU A 192 -2.57 23.45 2.29
N ASN A 193 -3.10 24.69 2.37
CA ASN A 193 -3.06 25.64 1.26
C ASN A 193 -1.72 26.42 1.20
N VAL A 194 -0.62 25.70 1.30
CA VAL A 194 0.76 26.20 1.22
C VAL A 194 1.58 25.32 0.27
N ALA A 195 2.67 25.82 -0.26
CA ALA A 195 3.58 24.99 -1.05
C ALA A 195 4.23 23.93 -0.13
N PRO A 196 4.43 22.68 -0.61
CA PRO A 196 4.10 22.17 -1.96
C PRO A 196 2.66 21.62 -2.09
N PHE A 197 1.87 21.59 -1.01
CA PHE A 197 0.55 20.94 -1.00
C PHE A 197 -0.46 21.60 -1.95
N ARG A 198 -0.39 22.94 -2.13
CA ARG A 198 -1.22 23.61 -3.13
C ARG A 198 -1.02 23.02 -4.52
N HIS A 199 0.23 22.83 -4.93
CA HIS A 199 0.57 22.17 -6.19
C HIS A 199 0.07 20.72 -6.22
N ALA A 200 0.21 19.97 -5.11
CA ALA A 200 -0.31 18.60 -5.04
C ALA A 200 -1.84 18.53 -5.23
N PHE A 201 -2.59 19.46 -4.66
CA PHE A 201 -4.04 19.56 -4.88
C PHE A 201 -4.39 20.00 -6.31
N GLU A 202 -3.60 20.88 -6.93
CA GLU A 202 -3.77 21.24 -8.34
C GLU A 202 -3.58 20.02 -9.25
N MET A 203 -2.54 19.22 -9.00
CA MET A 203 -2.30 17.94 -9.70
C MET A 203 -3.41 16.90 -9.47
N ALA A 204 -3.97 16.89 -8.27
CA ALA A 204 -5.06 15.96 -7.89
C ALA A 204 -6.45 16.42 -8.35
N MET A 205 -6.61 17.64 -8.89
CA MET A 205 -7.92 18.17 -9.26
C MET A 205 -8.48 17.48 -10.48
N VAL A 206 -9.66 16.85 -10.35
CA VAL A 206 -10.35 16.16 -11.46
C VAL A 206 -10.60 17.08 -12.66
N ALA A 207 -10.90 18.36 -12.42
CA ALA A 207 -11.13 19.34 -13.49
C ALA A 207 -9.90 19.61 -14.38
N ASN A 208 -8.69 19.26 -13.89
CA ASN A 208 -7.44 19.41 -14.63
C ASN A 208 -7.04 18.15 -15.40
N MET A 209 -7.88 17.10 -15.38
CA MET A 209 -7.61 15.85 -16.09
C MET A 209 -8.16 15.89 -17.52
N THR A 210 -7.43 15.27 -18.45
CA THR A 210 -7.96 14.96 -19.77
C THR A 210 -9.00 13.84 -19.69
N HIS A 211 -9.79 13.65 -20.76
CA HIS A 211 -10.73 12.53 -20.83
C HIS A 211 -10.04 11.16 -20.76
N GLU A 212 -8.85 11.04 -21.35
CA GLU A 212 -8.05 9.80 -21.30
C GLU A 212 -7.53 9.52 -19.89
N GLU A 213 -7.02 10.54 -19.21
CA GLU A 213 -6.56 10.41 -17.81
C GLU A 213 -7.72 10.04 -16.88
N LEU A 214 -8.90 10.62 -17.08
CA LEU A 214 -10.08 10.30 -16.28
C LEU A 214 -10.52 8.85 -16.52
N ALA A 215 -10.50 8.37 -17.76
CA ALA A 215 -10.81 6.97 -18.08
C ALA A 215 -9.81 6.00 -17.39
N LEU A 216 -8.51 6.28 -17.47
CA LEU A 216 -7.48 5.46 -16.80
C LEU A 216 -7.64 5.45 -15.26
N TYR A 217 -8.02 6.58 -14.68
CA TYR A 217 -8.30 6.68 -13.25
C TYR A 217 -9.52 5.87 -12.84
N ASP A 218 -10.61 5.97 -13.60
CA ASP A 218 -11.85 5.22 -13.36
C ASP A 218 -11.63 3.71 -13.52
N ASP A 219 -10.93 3.27 -14.58
CA ASP A 219 -10.57 1.87 -14.81
C ASP A 219 -9.73 1.31 -13.64
N ALA A 220 -8.74 2.05 -13.16
CA ALA A 220 -7.94 1.65 -12.00
C ALA A 220 -8.80 1.56 -10.73
N GLY A 221 -9.73 2.47 -10.52
CA GLY A 221 -10.69 2.45 -9.41
C GLY A 221 -11.60 1.22 -9.45
N VAL A 222 -12.14 0.89 -10.63
CA VAL A 222 -12.97 -0.31 -10.85
C VAL A 222 -12.14 -1.57 -10.57
N ALA A 223 -10.92 -1.68 -11.09
CA ALA A 223 -10.06 -2.84 -10.85
C ALA A 223 -9.77 -3.07 -9.35
N ILE A 224 -9.57 -2.00 -8.58
CA ILE A 224 -9.39 -2.09 -7.11
C ILE A 224 -10.68 -2.56 -6.44
N ALA A 225 -11.85 -2.04 -6.84
CA ALA A 225 -13.14 -2.43 -6.28
C ALA A 225 -13.46 -3.90 -6.57
N ASP A 226 -13.23 -4.37 -7.80
CA ASP A 226 -13.43 -5.75 -8.22
C ASP A 226 -12.50 -6.70 -7.45
N ALA A 227 -11.24 -6.35 -7.31
CA ALA A 227 -10.29 -7.16 -6.55
C ALA A 227 -10.66 -7.24 -5.05
N ARG A 228 -11.12 -6.14 -4.42
CA ARG A 228 -11.65 -6.14 -3.04
C ARG A 228 -12.91 -7.01 -2.93
N GLY A 229 -13.84 -6.85 -3.87
CA GLY A 229 -15.04 -7.68 -3.94
C GLY A 229 -14.75 -9.18 -4.07
N GLY A 230 -13.78 -9.54 -4.93
CA GLY A 230 -13.33 -10.91 -5.10
C GLY A 230 -12.70 -11.51 -3.83
N ILE A 231 -11.91 -10.74 -3.09
CA ILE A 231 -11.33 -11.19 -1.81
C ILE A 231 -12.43 -11.42 -0.77
N GLU A 232 -13.39 -10.51 -0.67
CA GLU A 232 -14.51 -10.64 0.29
C GLU A 232 -15.40 -11.84 -0.04
N LEU A 233 -15.70 -12.04 -1.32
CA LEU A 233 -16.45 -13.21 -1.78
C LEU A 233 -15.70 -14.52 -1.46
N ALA A 234 -14.42 -14.60 -1.77
CA ALA A 234 -13.60 -15.78 -1.48
C ALA A 234 -13.51 -16.08 0.04
N ARG A 235 -13.46 -15.03 0.86
CA ARG A 235 -13.51 -15.15 2.33
C ARG A 235 -14.86 -15.71 2.78
N GLN A 236 -15.97 -15.14 2.31
CA GLN A 236 -17.32 -15.57 2.65
C GLN A 236 -17.56 -17.03 2.24
N GLU A 237 -17.17 -17.41 1.03
CA GLU A 237 -17.24 -18.79 0.55
C GLU A 237 -16.38 -19.75 1.39
N GLY A 238 -15.20 -19.29 1.82
CA GLY A 238 -14.32 -20.03 2.74
C GLY A 238 -14.98 -20.29 4.09
N GLU A 239 -15.57 -19.27 4.71
CA GLU A 239 -16.29 -19.34 5.98
C GLU A 239 -17.52 -20.28 5.88
N GLN A 240 -18.33 -20.13 4.82
CA GLN A 240 -19.48 -21.01 4.53
C GLN A 240 -19.06 -22.47 4.40
N ARG A 241 -18.00 -22.74 3.66
CA ARG A 241 -17.46 -24.09 3.46
C ARG A 241 -16.96 -24.73 4.76
N ILE A 242 -16.27 -23.94 5.60
CA ILE A 242 -15.77 -24.41 6.89
C ILE A 242 -16.93 -24.75 7.81
N LEU A 243 -17.90 -23.84 7.97
CA LEU A 243 -19.07 -24.05 8.82
C LEU A 243 -19.86 -25.26 8.36
N THR A 244 -20.15 -25.40 7.06
CA THR A 244 -20.86 -26.56 6.50
C THR A 244 -20.12 -27.87 6.79
N ARG A 245 -18.79 -27.90 6.67
CA ARG A 245 -17.98 -29.09 6.98
C ARG A 245 -18.05 -29.44 8.46
N GLN A 246 -17.99 -28.46 9.35
CA GLN A 246 -18.07 -28.64 10.81
C GLN A 246 -19.45 -29.20 11.20
N LEU A 247 -20.53 -28.65 10.61
CA LEU A 247 -21.91 -29.13 10.84
C LEU A 247 -22.09 -30.58 10.41
N ARG A 248 -21.63 -30.95 9.21
CA ARG A 248 -21.67 -32.33 8.70
C ARG A 248 -20.86 -33.28 9.62
N HIS A 249 -19.74 -32.87 10.10
CA HIS A 249 -18.88 -33.70 10.98
C HIS A 249 -19.57 -33.99 12.32
N ARG A 250 -20.29 -33.00 12.89
CA ARG A 250 -20.87 -33.09 14.23
C ARG A 250 -22.29 -33.64 14.25
N PHE A 251 -23.10 -33.23 13.28
CA PHE A 251 -24.56 -33.52 13.25
C PHE A 251 -24.99 -34.49 12.13
N GLY A 252 -24.04 -34.93 11.27
CA GLY A 252 -24.36 -35.76 10.11
C GLY A 252 -24.86 -34.94 8.92
N ASP A 253 -25.86 -35.47 8.23
CA ASP A 253 -26.41 -34.81 7.06
C ASP A 253 -27.05 -33.47 7.41
N VAL A 254 -26.62 -32.44 6.67
CA VAL A 254 -27.10 -31.05 6.84
C VAL A 254 -28.34 -30.86 5.98
N PRO A 255 -29.52 -30.53 6.58
CA PRO A 255 -30.74 -30.27 5.85
C PRO A 255 -30.61 -29.12 4.85
N GLU A 256 -31.42 -29.16 3.78
CA GLU A 256 -31.38 -28.15 2.71
C GLU A 256 -31.62 -26.72 3.21
N TRP A 257 -32.54 -26.54 4.18
CA TRP A 257 -32.80 -25.22 4.76
C TRP A 257 -31.55 -24.61 5.44
N VAL A 258 -30.68 -25.44 6.01
CA VAL A 258 -29.43 -25.00 6.61
C VAL A 258 -28.43 -24.60 5.53
N ASN A 259 -28.30 -25.43 4.47
CA ASN A 259 -27.44 -25.12 3.35
C ASN A 259 -27.84 -23.78 2.69
N GLN A 260 -29.12 -23.56 2.47
CA GLN A 260 -29.63 -22.30 1.91
C GLN A 260 -29.38 -21.13 2.85
N LYS A 261 -29.62 -21.28 4.15
CA LYS A 261 -29.40 -20.24 5.16
C LYS A 261 -27.92 -19.83 5.22
N ILE A 262 -27.00 -20.80 5.10
CA ILE A 262 -25.57 -20.53 5.04
C ILE A 262 -25.19 -19.83 3.73
N ALA A 263 -25.74 -20.26 2.59
CA ALA A 263 -25.44 -19.67 1.29
C ALA A 263 -25.84 -18.17 1.19
N GLU A 264 -26.96 -17.81 1.82
CA GLU A 264 -27.51 -16.45 1.83
C GLU A 264 -26.99 -15.60 3.00
N ALA A 265 -26.11 -16.16 3.86
CA ALA A 265 -25.68 -15.52 5.09
C ALA A 265 -24.71 -14.37 4.85
N LYS A 266 -24.89 -13.28 5.61
CA LYS A 266 -23.88 -12.22 5.73
C LYS A 266 -22.67 -12.71 6.56
N PRO A 267 -21.47 -12.15 6.38
CA PRO A 267 -20.27 -12.52 7.15
C PRO A 267 -20.50 -12.50 8.68
N SER A 268 -21.20 -11.49 9.20
CA SER A 268 -21.52 -11.39 10.63
C SER A 268 -22.40 -12.54 11.15
N SER A 269 -23.28 -13.07 10.31
CA SER A 269 -24.10 -14.22 10.66
C SER A 269 -23.28 -15.51 10.68
N LEU A 270 -22.38 -15.70 9.72
CA LEU A 270 -21.46 -16.85 9.67
C LEU A 270 -20.55 -16.88 10.91
N GLU A 271 -20.01 -15.73 11.29
CA GLU A 271 -19.22 -15.60 12.51
C GLU A 271 -20.03 -15.96 13.77
N ALA A 272 -21.23 -15.39 13.93
CA ALA A 272 -22.11 -15.68 15.06
C ALA A 272 -22.49 -17.16 15.13
N TRP A 273 -22.81 -17.81 14.00
CA TRP A 273 -23.13 -19.23 13.95
C TRP A 273 -21.90 -20.11 14.24
N SER A 274 -20.71 -19.71 13.78
CA SER A 274 -19.47 -20.41 14.09
C SER A 274 -19.13 -20.39 15.59
N LEU A 275 -19.43 -19.29 16.29
CA LEU A 275 -19.27 -19.20 17.75
C LEU A 275 -20.34 -20.07 18.47
N ARG A 276 -21.62 -19.99 18.06
CA ARG A 276 -22.68 -20.82 18.64
C ARG A 276 -22.44 -22.31 18.42
N PHE A 277 -21.83 -22.70 17.29
CA PHE A 277 -21.49 -24.10 16.98
C PHE A 277 -20.70 -24.79 18.09
N VAL A 278 -19.85 -24.07 18.82
CA VAL A 278 -18.97 -24.63 19.86
C VAL A 278 -19.80 -25.32 20.95
N ASP A 279 -20.87 -24.66 21.41
CA ASP A 279 -21.70 -25.13 22.54
C ASP A 279 -23.03 -25.76 22.10
N ALA A 280 -23.38 -25.70 20.80
CA ALA A 280 -24.63 -26.19 20.30
C ALA A 280 -24.84 -27.71 20.44
N ARG A 281 -26.00 -28.14 20.81
CA ARG A 281 -26.40 -29.56 20.87
C ARG A 281 -27.22 -30.00 19.68
N SER A 282 -27.79 -29.04 18.95
CA SER A 282 -28.61 -29.25 17.75
C SER A 282 -28.32 -28.17 16.72
N LEU A 283 -28.81 -28.39 15.47
CA LEU A 283 -28.75 -27.35 14.42
C LEU A 283 -29.61 -26.13 14.80
N ASP A 284 -30.72 -26.33 15.49
CA ASP A 284 -31.61 -25.25 15.93
C ASP A 284 -30.92 -24.30 16.93
N ASP A 285 -30.02 -24.82 17.80
CA ASP A 285 -29.28 -24.01 18.73
C ASP A 285 -28.34 -23.00 18.02
N ILE A 286 -27.93 -23.31 16.79
CA ILE A 286 -27.03 -22.47 15.99
C ILE A 286 -27.81 -21.41 15.22
N PHE A 287 -28.92 -21.82 14.57
CA PHE A 287 -29.59 -21.03 13.55
C PHE A 287 -30.86 -20.32 14.01
N LEU A 288 -31.46 -20.72 15.13
CA LEU A 288 -32.57 -19.99 15.72
C LEU A 288 -32.10 -18.79 16.49
N ASP A 289 -32.59 -17.61 16.14
CA ASP A 289 -32.42 -16.43 16.97
C ASP A 289 -33.21 -16.66 18.26
N LYS A 290 -32.50 -16.85 19.37
CA LYS A 290 -33.13 -16.77 20.70
C LYS A 290 -33.48 -15.29 20.87
N GLY A 291 -34.75 -14.95 20.61
CA GLY A 291 -35.36 -13.65 20.82
C GLY A 291 -35.06 -13.01 22.19
#